data_58791893913bb39042b587de3975eaef
#
_entry.id   58791893913bb39042b587de3975eaef
#
_cell.length_a   1.000
_cell.length_b   1.000
_cell.length_c   1.000
_cell.angle_alpha   90.00
_cell.angle_beta   90.00
_cell.angle_gamma   90.00
#
_symmetry.space_group_name_H-M   'P 1'
#
loop_
_entity.id
_entity.type
_entity.pdbx_description
1 polymer ?
#
loop_
_entity_poly.entity_id
_entity_poly.type
_entity_poly.pdbx_seq_one_letter_code
_entity_poly.pdbx_strand_id
1 'polypeptide(L)'
;RRFEEKSAEMYALAKIAGFLHLYIGEEAIAVGAIAALRPDDYAISAYRDHGHCLARGSNPGQVMAELFGKATGLCHGKGGSMHLVDAPRRFMGGYAIVGGHIPLATGLAFATKYQKLDLVTVCFFGEGAIPSGQAHEALNLAALWKLPVIFVCENNRYGMGTPAERAIALYADVAETARSYGIMAERVDGMDVLAVRDVMRRVVEQVRAGQGPFFIEAMTYRFMG
;
A
#
# COMPACT_ATOMS: atom_id res chain seq x y z
N ARG A 1 -13.50 -7.70 -4.40
CA ARG A 1 -14.12 -8.73 -3.57
C ARG A 1 -14.20 -10.07 -4.30
N ARG A 2 -14.88 -10.21 -5.44
CA ARG A 2 -15.06 -11.51 -6.13
C ARG A 2 -13.74 -12.21 -6.48
N PHE A 3 -12.70 -11.46 -6.85
CA PHE A 3 -11.38 -12.01 -7.11
C PHE A 3 -10.80 -12.67 -5.86
N GLU A 4 -10.90 -12.03 -4.70
CA GLU A 4 -10.39 -12.54 -3.43
C GLU A 4 -11.17 -13.77 -2.95
N GLU A 5 -12.49 -13.77 -3.08
CA GLU A 5 -13.32 -14.93 -2.77
C GLU A 5 -12.93 -16.14 -3.63
N LYS A 6 -12.67 -15.90 -4.94
CA LYS A 6 -12.19 -16.96 -5.83
C LYS A 6 -10.77 -17.41 -5.50
N SER A 7 -9.90 -16.50 -5.07
CA SER A 7 -8.55 -16.85 -4.62
C SER A 7 -8.60 -17.72 -3.37
N ALA A 8 -9.47 -17.41 -2.41
CA ALA A 8 -9.68 -18.22 -1.21
C ALA A 8 -10.18 -19.64 -1.55
N GLU A 9 -11.16 -19.74 -2.46
CA GLU A 9 -11.66 -21.03 -2.96
C GLU A 9 -10.54 -21.86 -3.59
N MET A 10 -9.75 -21.26 -4.47
CA MET A 10 -8.65 -21.95 -5.15
C MET A 10 -7.52 -22.36 -4.19
N TYR A 11 -7.28 -21.55 -3.17
CA TYR A 11 -6.33 -21.89 -2.10
C TYR A 11 -6.81 -23.10 -1.29
N ALA A 12 -8.10 -23.13 -0.90
CA ALA A 12 -8.70 -24.26 -0.19
C ALA A 12 -8.64 -25.57 -1.02
N LEU A 13 -8.67 -25.44 -2.34
CA LEU A 13 -8.51 -26.58 -3.27
C LEU A 13 -7.04 -26.93 -3.57
N ALA A 14 -6.09 -26.34 -2.84
CA ALA A 14 -4.65 -26.51 -3.04
C ALA A 14 -4.15 -26.21 -4.48
N LYS A 15 -4.83 -25.29 -5.17
CA LYS A 15 -4.43 -24.83 -6.51
C LYS A 15 -3.47 -23.64 -6.45
N ILE A 16 -3.49 -22.89 -5.35
CA ILE A 16 -2.55 -21.82 -5.03
C ILE A 16 -1.63 -22.34 -3.94
N ALA A 17 -0.32 -22.27 -4.17
CA ALA A 17 0.70 -22.71 -3.21
C ALA A 17 1.32 -21.51 -2.46
N GLY A 18 1.97 -21.81 -1.34
CA GLY A 18 2.59 -20.79 -0.48
C GLY A 18 1.58 -20.08 0.40
N PHE A 19 1.89 -18.84 0.78
CA PHE A 19 1.00 -18.02 1.60
C PHE A 19 0.07 -17.20 0.71
N LEU A 20 -1.21 -17.15 1.08
CA LEU A 20 -2.22 -16.30 0.46
C LEU A 20 -2.67 -15.24 1.46
N HIS A 21 -2.61 -13.98 1.06
CA HIS A 21 -3.07 -12.87 1.89
C HIS A 21 -4.20 -12.12 1.19
N LEU A 22 -5.42 -12.32 1.67
CA LEU A 22 -6.62 -11.71 1.10
C LEU A 22 -6.79 -10.26 1.55
N TYR A 23 -7.29 -9.41 0.67
CA TYR A 23 -7.55 -7.99 0.93
C TYR A 23 -9.03 -7.73 1.30
N ILE A 24 -9.75 -8.77 1.72
CA ILE A 24 -11.19 -8.70 2.03
C ILE A 24 -11.44 -7.86 3.29
N GLY A 25 -12.19 -6.78 3.11
CA GLY A 25 -12.53 -5.80 4.15
C GLY A 25 -11.83 -4.46 3.95
N GLU A 26 -10.72 -4.41 3.24
CA GLU A 26 -9.87 -3.23 3.09
C GLU A 26 -9.98 -2.60 1.69
N GLU A 27 -10.88 -3.11 0.82
CA GLU A 27 -10.96 -2.75 -0.60
C GLU A 27 -11.21 -1.26 -0.85
N ALA A 28 -11.92 -0.59 0.08
CA ALA A 28 -12.24 0.83 -0.06
C ALA A 28 -10.98 1.71 -0.09
N ILE A 29 -9.91 1.31 0.63
CA ILE A 29 -8.65 2.05 0.66
C ILE A 29 -7.97 1.98 -0.70
N ALA A 30 -7.70 0.78 -1.20
CA ALA A 30 -7.03 0.61 -2.49
C ALA A 30 -7.80 1.27 -3.64
N VAL A 31 -9.13 1.07 -3.69
CA VAL A 31 -9.97 1.60 -4.77
C VAL A 31 -10.06 3.13 -4.69
N GLY A 32 -10.33 3.67 -3.50
CA GLY A 32 -10.45 5.12 -3.30
C GLY A 32 -9.13 5.85 -3.55
N ALA A 33 -8.04 5.34 -2.99
CA ALA A 33 -6.72 5.96 -3.14
C ALA A 33 -6.22 5.93 -4.59
N ILE A 34 -6.30 4.79 -5.25
CA ILE A 34 -5.79 4.63 -6.62
C ILE A 34 -6.63 5.39 -7.63
N ALA A 35 -7.95 5.55 -7.40
CA ALA A 35 -8.82 6.37 -8.24
C ALA A 35 -8.45 7.87 -8.25
N ALA A 36 -7.64 8.32 -7.31
CA ALA A 36 -7.14 9.69 -7.24
C ALA A 36 -5.79 9.89 -7.97
N LEU A 37 -5.14 8.81 -8.39
CA LEU A 37 -3.82 8.83 -9.03
C LEU A 37 -3.92 8.98 -10.55
N ARG A 38 -2.89 9.56 -11.14
CA ARG A 38 -2.68 9.52 -12.59
C ARG A 38 -2.12 8.13 -12.99
N PRO A 39 -2.27 7.72 -14.25
CA PRO A 39 -1.74 6.43 -14.74
C PRO A 39 -0.22 6.28 -14.58
N ASP A 40 0.52 7.37 -14.58
CA ASP A 40 1.98 7.42 -14.48
C ASP A 40 2.52 7.58 -13.04
N ASP A 41 1.66 7.87 -12.04
CA ASP A 41 2.05 7.88 -10.63
C ASP A 41 2.42 6.47 -10.15
N TYR A 42 3.33 6.38 -9.20
CA TYR A 42 3.76 5.09 -8.64
C TYR A 42 2.89 4.64 -7.48
N ALA A 43 2.59 3.35 -7.43
CA ALA A 43 2.00 2.69 -6.28
C ALA A 43 2.85 1.49 -5.86
N ILE A 44 3.06 1.32 -4.57
CA ILE A 44 3.80 0.21 -3.97
C ILE A 44 3.07 -0.23 -2.69
N SER A 45 3.03 -1.53 -2.40
CA SER A 45 2.25 -2.08 -1.30
C SER A 45 3.01 -3.12 -0.50
N ALA A 46 2.48 -3.46 0.66
CA ALA A 46 2.85 -4.65 1.41
C ALA A 46 2.33 -5.92 0.69
N TYR A 47 2.49 -7.05 1.32
CA TYR A 47 2.14 -8.39 0.79
C TYR A 47 0.63 -8.66 0.61
N ARG A 48 -0.25 -7.77 1.05
CA ARG A 48 -1.71 -7.85 0.85
C ARG A 48 -2.11 -6.92 -0.31
N ASP A 49 -1.59 -7.22 -1.48
CA ASP A 49 -1.47 -6.31 -2.61
C ASP A 49 -2.44 -6.56 -3.77
N HIS A 50 -3.27 -7.61 -3.71
CA HIS A 50 -4.19 -7.97 -4.79
C HIS A 50 -5.15 -6.82 -5.14
N GLY A 51 -5.74 -6.19 -4.12
CA GLY A 51 -6.67 -5.07 -4.30
C GLY A 51 -6.00 -3.89 -5.00
N HIS A 52 -4.79 -3.54 -4.59
CA HIS A 52 -3.99 -2.45 -5.16
C HIS A 52 -3.59 -2.73 -6.61
N CYS A 53 -3.09 -3.94 -6.87
CA CYS A 53 -2.71 -4.38 -8.22
C CYS A 53 -3.90 -4.32 -9.19
N LEU A 54 -5.06 -4.85 -8.78
CA LEU A 54 -6.29 -4.83 -9.58
C LEU A 54 -6.82 -3.40 -9.76
N ALA A 55 -6.79 -2.56 -8.73
CA ALA A 55 -7.21 -1.15 -8.82
C ALA A 55 -6.33 -0.33 -9.77
N ARG A 56 -5.02 -0.68 -9.90
CA ARG A 56 -4.11 -0.10 -10.92
C ARG A 56 -4.44 -0.56 -12.34
N GLY A 57 -5.39 -1.48 -12.51
CA GLY A 57 -5.85 -1.95 -13.81
C GLY A 57 -5.10 -3.18 -14.32
N SER A 58 -4.38 -3.91 -13.47
CA SER A 58 -3.77 -5.19 -13.83
C SER A 58 -4.83 -6.20 -14.22
N ASN A 59 -4.53 -7.02 -15.23
CA ASN A 59 -5.47 -8.00 -15.74
C ASN A 59 -5.75 -9.10 -14.70
N PRO A 60 -7.00 -9.29 -14.25
CA PRO A 60 -7.33 -10.28 -13.22
C PRO A 60 -6.92 -11.72 -13.58
N GLY A 61 -6.97 -12.06 -14.86
CA GLY A 61 -6.52 -13.38 -15.33
C GLY A 61 -5.02 -13.58 -15.17
N GLN A 62 -4.21 -12.54 -15.44
CA GLN A 62 -2.76 -12.59 -15.22
C GLN A 62 -2.40 -12.59 -13.73
N VAL A 63 -3.14 -11.82 -12.89
CA VAL A 63 -2.97 -11.87 -11.43
C VAL A 63 -3.30 -13.28 -10.92
N MET A 64 -4.42 -13.87 -11.33
CA MET A 64 -4.77 -15.24 -10.93
C MET A 64 -3.74 -16.26 -11.43
N ALA A 65 -3.25 -16.12 -12.67
CA ALA A 65 -2.19 -16.98 -13.20
C ALA A 65 -0.91 -16.90 -12.37
N GLU A 66 -0.56 -15.71 -11.85
CA GLU A 66 0.56 -15.54 -10.95
C GLU A 66 0.37 -16.29 -9.63
N LEU A 67 -0.83 -16.19 -9.03
CA LEU A 67 -1.15 -16.92 -7.80
C LEU A 67 -1.07 -18.45 -8.01
N PHE A 68 -1.38 -18.93 -9.20
CA PHE A 68 -1.26 -20.34 -9.60
C PHE A 68 0.17 -20.75 -10.00
N GLY A 69 1.14 -19.85 -9.93
CA GLY A 69 2.53 -20.13 -10.33
C GLY A 69 2.71 -20.38 -11.83
N LYS A 70 1.89 -19.75 -12.67
CA LYS A 70 1.93 -19.95 -14.13
C LYS A 70 2.83 -18.92 -14.81
N ALA A 71 3.54 -19.35 -15.86
CA ALA A 71 4.42 -18.48 -16.65
C ALA A 71 3.67 -17.32 -17.34
N THR A 72 2.35 -17.40 -17.46
CA THR A 72 1.48 -16.34 -17.99
C THR A 72 1.07 -15.29 -16.93
N GLY A 73 1.49 -15.48 -15.67
CA GLY A 73 1.30 -14.51 -14.58
C GLY A 73 2.14 -13.25 -14.76
N LEU A 74 1.82 -12.20 -13.99
CA LEU A 74 2.49 -10.90 -14.06
C LEU A 74 4.01 -10.98 -13.82
N CYS A 75 4.44 -11.87 -12.92
CA CYS A 75 5.84 -12.12 -12.56
C CYS A 75 6.32 -13.50 -13.03
N HIS A 76 5.71 -14.03 -14.10
CA HIS A 76 6.03 -15.35 -14.67
C HIS A 76 5.87 -16.51 -13.68
N GLY A 77 4.95 -16.38 -12.71
CA GLY A 77 4.66 -17.38 -11.70
C GLY A 77 5.69 -17.45 -10.55
N LYS A 78 6.57 -16.46 -10.43
CA LYS A 78 7.63 -16.43 -9.41
C LYS A 78 7.28 -15.61 -8.17
N GLY A 79 6.36 -14.65 -8.28
CA GLY A 79 5.97 -13.75 -7.19
C GLY A 79 4.91 -14.35 -6.27
N GLY A 80 3.97 -15.08 -6.82
CA GLY A 80 2.81 -15.58 -6.09
C GLY A 80 1.95 -14.47 -5.51
N SER A 81 1.26 -14.75 -4.39
CA SER A 81 0.32 -13.81 -3.76
C SER A 81 0.97 -12.55 -3.18
N MET A 82 2.23 -12.62 -2.76
CA MET A 82 2.85 -11.56 -1.95
C MET A 82 3.78 -10.63 -2.72
N HIS A 83 4.01 -10.88 -4.00
CA HIS A 83 5.01 -10.18 -4.80
C HIS A 83 4.50 -9.91 -6.22
N LEU A 84 3.29 -9.33 -6.32
CA LEU A 84 2.73 -8.89 -7.60
C LEU A 84 3.44 -7.62 -8.05
N VAL A 85 3.95 -7.61 -9.26
CA VAL A 85 4.56 -6.42 -9.90
C VAL A 85 3.94 -6.22 -11.27
N ASP A 86 3.50 -5.00 -11.57
CA ASP A 86 3.02 -4.59 -12.88
C ASP A 86 3.63 -3.23 -13.25
N ALA A 87 4.91 -3.26 -13.59
CA ALA A 87 5.68 -2.05 -13.87
C ALA A 87 5.10 -1.18 -15.02
N PRO A 88 4.53 -1.74 -16.10
CA PRO A 88 3.83 -0.96 -17.12
C PRO A 88 2.66 -0.14 -16.56
N ARG A 89 2.00 -0.61 -15.50
CA ARG A 89 0.92 0.11 -14.79
C ARG A 89 1.41 0.88 -13.57
N ARG A 90 2.73 1.03 -13.43
CA ARG A 90 3.34 1.72 -12.28
C ARG A 90 2.95 1.13 -10.92
N PHE A 91 2.59 -0.15 -10.89
CA PHE A 91 2.49 -0.92 -9.66
C PHE A 91 3.84 -1.58 -9.37
N MET A 92 4.58 -1.00 -8.42
CA MET A 92 5.99 -1.32 -8.17
C MET A 92 6.19 -2.48 -7.20
N GLY A 93 5.10 -3.13 -6.83
CA GLY A 93 5.09 -4.44 -6.22
C GLY A 93 4.51 -4.52 -4.82
N GLY A 94 4.20 -5.78 -4.45
CA GLY A 94 3.95 -6.21 -3.10
C GLY A 94 5.20 -6.78 -2.44
N TYR A 95 5.34 -6.57 -1.15
CA TYR A 95 6.55 -6.95 -0.40
C TYR A 95 6.19 -7.72 0.87
N ALA A 96 6.77 -8.92 1.03
CA ALA A 96 6.52 -9.77 2.19
C ALA A 96 7.18 -9.26 3.47
N ILE A 97 8.32 -8.60 3.37
CA ILE A 97 9.02 -8.06 4.54
C ILE A 97 8.27 -6.83 5.06
N VAL A 98 7.75 -6.94 6.28
CA VAL A 98 6.97 -5.87 6.92
C VAL A 98 7.79 -4.58 7.01
N GLY A 99 7.29 -3.50 6.40
CA GLY A 99 7.99 -2.21 6.35
C GLY A 99 9.10 -2.10 5.31
N GLY A 100 9.59 -3.21 4.73
CA GLY A 100 10.73 -3.19 3.82
C GLY A 100 10.54 -2.40 2.53
N HIS A 101 9.31 -2.18 2.10
CA HIS A 101 8.98 -1.41 0.91
C HIS A 101 8.85 0.11 1.16
N ILE A 102 8.75 0.54 2.42
CA ILE A 102 8.63 1.96 2.76
C ILE A 102 9.87 2.76 2.28
N PRO A 103 11.12 2.33 2.55
CA PRO A 103 12.29 2.99 1.99
C PRO A 103 12.38 2.90 0.46
N LEU A 104 11.84 1.84 -0.16
CA LEU A 104 11.77 1.75 -1.63
C LEU A 104 10.83 2.81 -2.21
N ALA A 105 9.67 3.05 -1.57
CA ALA A 105 8.77 4.14 -1.93
C ALA A 105 9.46 5.50 -1.81
N THR A 106 10.23 5.70 -0.74
CA THR A 106 11.04 6.91 -0.52
C THR A 106 12.08 7.06 -1.63
N GLY A 107 12.73 5.97 -2.06
CA GLY A 107 13.66 5.95 -3.18
C GLY A 107 13.01 6.30 -4.52
N LEU A 108 11.82 5.79 -4.81
CA LEU A 108 11.03 6.15 -6.00
C LEU A 108 10.69 7.65 -6.02
N ALA A 109 10.24 8.18 -4.89
CA ALA A 109 9.93 9.60 -4.74
C ALA A 109 11.19 10.48 -4.84
N PHE A 110 12.32 10.01 -4.32
CA PHE A 110 13.61 10.68 -4.48
C PHE A 110 14.01 10.74 -5.97
N ALA A 111 13.92 9.62 -6.68
CA ALA A 111 14.22 9.57 -8.11
C ALA A 111 13.30 10.50 -8.91
N THR A 112 11.99 10.53 -8.60
CA THR A 112 11.02 11.45 -9.16
C THR A 112 11.45 12.90 -8.99
N LYS A 113 11.78 13.30 -7.77
CA LYS A 113 12.22 14.66 -7.46
C LYS A 113 13.55 15.02 -8.12
N TYR A 114 14.52 14.11 -8.07
CA TYR A 114 15.84 14.30 -8.67
C TYR A 114 15.77 14.52 -10.18
N GLN A 115 14.91 13.75 -10.86
CA GLN A 115 14.67 13.85 -12.31
C GLN A 115 13.68 14.97 -12.68
N LYS A 116 13.15 15.71 -11.69
CA LYS A 116 12.16 16.79 -11.89
C LYS A 116 10.89 16.32 -12.63
N LEU A 117 10.44 15.10 -12.36
CA LEU A 117 9.22 14.53 -12.91
C LEU A 117 8.00 15.00 -12.10
N ASP A 118 6.87 15.24 -12.79
CA ASP A 118 5.59 15.58 -12.15
C ASP A 118 4.82 14.30 -11.76
N LEU A 119 5.43 13.49 -10.88
CA LEU A 119 4.87 12.21 -10.41
C LEU A 119 4.76 12.19 -8.89
N VAL A 120 3.83 11.39 -8.38
CA VAL A 120 3.65 11.10 -6.96
C VAL A 120 3.85 9.61 -6.73
N THR A 121 4.43 9.25 -5.60
CA THR A 121 4.54 7.87 -5.15
C THR A 121 3.58 7.64 -3.98
N VAL A 122 2.75 6.60 -4.05
CA VAL A 122 1.90 6.17 -2.92
C VAL A 122 2.40 4.85 -2.39
N CYS A 123 2.62 4.79 -1.07
CA CYS A 123 3.11 3.63 -0.35
C CYS A 123 2.03 3.14 0.63
N PHE A 124 1.50 1.94 0.41
CA PHE A 124 0.50 1.31 1.27
C PHE A 124 1.17 0.30 2.21
N PHE A 125 0.85 0.36 3.50
CA PHE A 125 1.39 -0.57 4.50
C PHE A 125 0.47 -0.64 5.72
N GLY A 126 0.47 -1.79 6.42
CA GLY A 126 -0.27 -1.94 7.67
C GLY A 126 0.42 -1.23 8.85
N GLU A 127 -0.36 -0.92 9.89
CA GLU A 127 0.15 -0.26 11.09
C GLU A 127 1.29 -1.02 11.78
N GLY A 128 1.32 -2.34 11.65
CA GLY A 128 2.41 -3.18 12.17
C GLY A 128 3.80 -2.87 11.57
N ALA A 129 3.87 -2.11 10.47
CA ALA A 129 5.13 -1.67 9.89
C ALA A 129 5.73 -0.44 10.61
N ILE A 130 4.91 0.33 11.32
CA ILE A 130 5.32 1.61 11.95
C ILE A 130 6.47 1.43 12.96
N PRO A 131 6.49 0.42 13.85
CA PRO A 131 7.59 0.27 14.79
C PRO A 131 8.93 -0.15 14.18
N SER A 132 8.97 -0.43 12.86
CA SER A 132 10.23 -0.82 12.21
C SER A 132 11.18 0.37 12.03
N GLY A 133 12.48 0.16 12.25
CA GLY A 133 13.48 1.21 12.03
C GLY A 133 13.45 1.77 10.61
N GLN A 134 13.19 0.92 9.62
CA GLN A 134 13.09 1.30 8.21
C GLN A 134 11.97 2.31 7.94
N ALA A 135 10.82 2.21 8.66
CA ALA A 135 9.75 3.19 8.55
C ALA A 135 10.20 4.57 9.06
N HIS A 136 10.84 4.59 10.22
CA HIS A 136 11.38 5.82 10.82
C HIS A 136 12.44 6.50 9.94
N GLU A 137 13.38 5.74 9.41
CA GLU A 137 14.39 6.23 8.47
C GLU A 137 13.76 6.82 7.20
N ALA A 138 12.79 6.11 6.62
CA ALA A 138 12.10 6.54 5.43
C ALA A 138 11.27 7.81 5.63
N LEU A 139 10.54 7.92 6.75
CA LEU A 139 9.78 9.13 7.11
C LEU A 139 10.73 10.32 7.30
N ASN A 140 11.84 10.13 8.02
CA ASN A 140 12.85 11.18 8.20
C ASN A 140 13.42 11.68 6.88
N LEU A 141 13.84 10.78 5.98
CA LEU A 141 14.39 11.17 4.67
C LEU A 141 13.34 11.84 3.78
N ALA A 142 12.11 11.31 3.79
CA ALA A 142 11.01 11.91 3.03
C ALA A 142 10.72 13.34 3.47
N ALA A 143 10.67 13.58 4.77
CA ALA A 143 10.46 14.91 5.35
C ALA A 143 11.62 15.86 5.04
N LEU A 144 12.86 15.42 5.33
CA LEU A 144 14.08 16.19 5.14
C LEU A 144 14.22 16.69 3.69
N TRP A 145 13.92 15.82 2.75
CA TRP A 145 14.05 16.15 1.32
C TRP A 145 12.74 16.61 0.68
N LYS A 146 11.65 16.76 1.44
CA LYS A 146 10.33 17.14 0.93
C LYS A 146 9.94 16.32 -0.31
N LEU A 147 9.98 14.99 -0.18
CA LEU A 147 9.76 14.09 -1.29
C LEU A 147 8.28 14.00 -1.66
N PRO A 148 7.94 13.79 -2.95
CA PRO A 148 6.56 13.63 -3.41
C PRO A 148 6.03 12.20 -3.11
N VAL A 149 5.90 11.86 -1.83
CA VAL A 149 5.40 10.56 -1.37
C VAL A 149 4.22 10.71 -0.43
N ILE A 150 3.24 9.83 -0.58
CA ILE A 150 2.08 9.69 0.31
C ILE A 150 2.19 8.33 0.97
N PHE A 151 2.29 8.32 2.28
CA PHE A 151 2.28 7.13 3.11
C PHE A 151 0.85 6.84 3.55
N VAL A 152 0.29 5.71 3.12
CA VAL A 152 -1.07 5.27 3.48
C VAL A 152 -0.96 4.08 4.42
N CYS A 153 -1.21 4.33 5.70
CA CYS A 153 -1.26 3.30 6.73
C CYS A 153 -2.67 2.68 6.75
N GLU A 154 -2.78 1.43 6.35
CA GLU A 154 -4.00 0.62 6.39
C GLU A 154 -4.16 0.03 7.80
N ASN A 155 -4.70 0.85 8.72
CA ASN A 155 -4.79 0.48 10.13
C ASN A 155 -6.01 -0.38 10.41
N ASN A 156 -5.81 -1.70 10.37
CA ASN A 156 -6.84 -2.68 10.73
C ASN A 156 -6.76 -3.13 12.21
N ARG A 157 -5.89 -2.50 13.00
CA ARG A 157 -5.63 -2.73 14.44
C ARG A 157 -4.98 -4.08 14.78
N TYR A 158 -4.52 -4.84 13.78
CA TYR A 158 -3.92 -6.16 14.01
C TYR A 158 -2.72 -6.42 13.07
N GLY A 159 -1.54 -6.58 13.65
CA GLY A 159 -0.41 -7.20 12.95
C GLY A 159 -0.52 -8.72 13.04
N MET A 160 -1.01 -9.39 11.99
CA MET A 160 -1.44 -10.79 12.04
C MET A 160 -2.51 -11.03 13.14
N GLY A 161 -2.17 -11.74 14.19
CA GLY A 161 -3.00 -11.98 15.38
C GLY A 161 -2.66 -11.09 16.57
N THR A 162 -1.69 -10.18 16.45
CA THR A 162 -1.27 -9.29 17.54
C THR A 162 -2.04 -7.98 17.47
N PRO A 163 -2.84 -7.63 18.48
CA PRO A 163 -3.49 -6.32 18.55
C PRO A 163 -2.46 -5.18 18.55
N ALA A 164 -2.77 -4.09 17.84
CA ALA A 164 -1.87 -2.93 17.70
C ALA A 164 -1.47 -2.33 19.08
N GLU A 165 -2.38 -2.32 20.06
CA GLU A 165 -2.13 -1.85 21.43
C GLU A 165 -1.02 -2.61 22.17
N ARG A 166 -0.73 -3.83 21.74
CA ARG A 166 0.36 -4.65 22.33
C ARG A 166 1.71 -4.44 21.64
N ALA A 167 1.72 -3.80 20.47
CA ALA A 167 2.91 -3.71 19.62
C ALA A 167 3.33 -2.27 19.31
N ILE A 168 2.41 -1.31 19.42
CA ILE A 168 2.63 0.09 19.02
C ILE A 168 2.34 1.02 20.20
N ALA A 169 3.33 1.77 20.64
CA ALA A 169 3.16 2.70 21.76
C ALA A 169 2.11 3.79 21.48
N LEU A 170 2.06 4.28 20.23
CA LEU A 170 1.11 5.30 19.77
C LEU A 170 -0.09 4.68 19.03
N TYR A 171 -0.56 3.50 19.44
CA TYR A 171 -1.62 2.77 18.74
C TYR A 171 -2.95 3.54 18.60
N ALA A 172 -3.23 4.47 19.50
CA ALA A 172 -4.45 5.28 19.46
C ALA A 172 -4.45 6.34 18.34
N ASP A 173 -3.27 6.79 17.95
CA ASP A 173 -3.04 7.73 16.84
C ASP A 173 -1.67 7.46 16.21
N VAL A 174 -1.65 6.51 15.29
CA VAL A 174 -0.42 6.11 14.59
C VAL A 174 0.15 7.25 13.73
N ALA A 175 -0.72 8.18 13.29
CA ALA A 175 -0.33 9.35 12.52
C ALA A 175 0.60 10.31 13.30
N GLU A 176 0.60 10.26 14.65
CA GLU A 176 1.56 11.03 15.46
C GLU A 176 3.01 10.68 15.16
N THR A 177 3.29 9.43 14.77
CA THR A 177 4.63 9.05 14.34
C THR A 177 5.11 9.90 13.14
N ALA A 178 4.24 10.15 12.17
CA ALA A 178 4.59 10.99 11.03
C ALA A 178 4.69 12.48 11.41
N ARG A 179 3.80 12.95 12.29
CA ARG A 179 3.84 14.35 12.80
C ARG A 179 5.12 14.65 13.55
N SER A 180 5.72 13.67 14.22
CA SER A 180 7.01 13.85 14.93
C SER A 180 8.17 14.19 13.99
N TYR A 181 8.06 13.89 12.68
CA TYR A 181 8.98 14.29 11.61
C TYR A 181 8.54 15.56 10.87
N GLY A 182 7.49 16.24 11.34
CA GLY A 182 6.94 17.42 10.67
C GLY A 182 6.15 17.08 9.38
N ILE A 183 5.77 15.82 9.20
CA ILE A 183 4.93 15.38 8.07
C ILE A 183 3.46 15.69 8.40
N MET A 184 2.75 16.32 7.47
CA MET A 184 1.31 16.50 7.58
C MET A 184 0.63 15.12 7.61
N ALA A 185 -0.31 14.94 8.54
CA ALA A 185 -0.98 13.67 8.70
C ALA A 185 -2.46 13.83 9.03
N GLU A 186 -3.27 12.93 8.45
CA GLU A 186 -4.72 12.92 8.59
C GLU A 186 -5.22 11.48 8.77
N ARG A 187 -6.32 11.33 9.51
CA ARG A 187 -7.04 10.07 9.66
C ARG A 187 -8.30 10.10 8.81
N VAL A 188 -8.60 8.98 8.14
CA VAL A 188 -9.80 8.81 7.31
C VAL A 188 -10.49 7.49 7.64
N ASP A 189 -11.82 7.44 7.43
CA ASP A 189 -12.56 6.17 7.43
C ASP A 189 -12.18 5.36 6.18
N GLY A 190 -11.32 4.36 6.38
CA GLY A 190 -10.86 3.44 5.34
C GLY A 190 -11.91 2.43 4.87
N MET A 191 -13.11 2.42 5.49
CA MET A 191 -14.26 1.62 5.04
C MET A 191 -15.14 2.37 4.04
N ASP A 192 -14.99 3.70 3.93
CA ASP A 192 -15.70 4.55 2.97
C ASP A 192 -14.81 4.91 1.78
N VAL A 193 -15.08 4.31 0.64
CA VAL A 193 -14.32 4.53 -0.61
C VAL A 193 -14.38 5.98 -1.09
N LEU A 194 -15.48 6.69 -0.85
CA LEU A 194 -15.62 8.09 -1.26
C LEU A 194 -14.82 9.01 -0.35
N ALA A 195 -14.83 8.78 0.97
CA ALA A 195 -14.01 9.51 1.92
C ALA A 195 -12.52 9.34 1.62
N VAL A 196 -12.06 8.11 1.38
CA VAL A 196 -10.66 7.83 0.98
C VAL A 196 -10.31 8.56 -0.31
N ARG A 197 -11.15 8.47 -1.34
CA ARG A 197 -10.90 9.13 -2.63
C ARG A 197 -10.77 10.64 -2.48
N ASP A 198 -11.66 11.27 -1.72
CA ASP A 198 -11.73 12.73 -1.62
C ASP A 198 -10.53 13.27 -0.82
N VAL A 199 -10.10 12.57 0.26
CA VAL A 199 -8.86 12.87 0.97
C VAL A 199 -7.66 12.71 0.04
N MET A 200 -7.57 11.58 -0.67
CA MET A 200 -6.45 11.31 -1.57
C MET A 200 -6.32 12.32 -2.70
N ARG A 201 -7.43 12.76 -3.31
CA ARG A 201 -7.40 13.81 -4.36
C ARG A 201 -6.75 15.10 -3.86
N ARG A 202 -7.19 15.58 -2.72
CA ARG A 202 -6.63 16.78 -2.09
C ARG A 202 -5.15 16.60 -1.75
N VAL A 203 -4.80 15.47 -1.14
CA VAL A 203 -3.42 15.17 -0.72
C VAL A 203 -2.49 15.01 -1.93
N VAL A 204 -2.92 14.31 -2.97
CA VAL A 204 -2.14 14.18 -4.22
C VAL A 204 -1.83 15.54 -4.83
N GLU A 205 -2.80 16.46 -4.87
CA GLU A 205 -2.58 17.81 -5.37
C GLU A 205 -1.55 18.59 -4.54
N GLN A 206 -1.64 18.52 -3.20
CA GLN A 206 -0.70 19.15 -2.28
C GLN A 206 0.72 18.60 -2.45
N VAL A 207 0.87 17.29 -2.47
CA VAL A 207 2.17 16.63 -2.61
C VAL A 207 2.79 16.92 -3.97
N ARG A 208 1.99 16.91 -5.03
CA ARG A 208 2.41 17.27 -6.40
C ARG A 208 2.84 18.72 -6.50
N ALA A 209 2.18 19.62 -5.77
CA ALA A 209 2.56 21.03 -5.67
C ALA A 209 3.85 21.27 -4.85
N GLY A 210 4.53 20.20 -4.40
CA GLY A 210 5.82 20.29 -3.69
C GLY A 210 5.71 20.62 -2.21
N GLN A 211 4.52 20.42 -1.58
CA GLN A 211 4.35 20.67 -0.14
C GLN A 211 5.01 19.58 0.74
N GLY A 212 5.68 18.60 0.13
CA GLY A 212 6.40 17.54 0.82
C GLY A 212 5.56 16.28 1.01
N PRO A 213 6.04 15.32 1.81
CA PRO A 213 5.32 14.09 2.05
C PRO A 213 4.05 14.30 2.85
N PHE A 214 3.14 13.34 2.74
CA PHE A 214 1.90 13.31 3.52
C PHE A 214 1.67 11.90 4.08
N PHE A 215 1.06 11.81 5.26
CA PHE A 215 0.70 10.55 5.88
C PHE A 215 -0.82 10.46 6.05
N ILE A 216 -1.41 9.34 5.62
CA ILE A 216 -2.84 9.05 5.81
C ILE A 216 -2.97 7.80 6.67
N GLU A 217 -3.64 7.89 7.80
CA GLU A 217 -4.06 6.75 8.59
C GLU A 217 -5.49 6.39 8.17
N ALA A 218 -5.64 5.33 7.38
CA ALA A 218 -6.92 4.82 6.94
C ALA A 218 -7.40 3.72 7.89
N MET A 219 -8.42 4.05 8.70
CA MET A 219 -8.98 3.11 9.67
C MET A 219 -9.85 2.08 8.96
N THR A 220 -9.54 0.82 9.13
CA THR A 220 -10.22 -0.26 8.41
C THR A 220 -10.43 -1.50 9.28
N TYR A 221 -11.03 -2.52 8.70
CA TYR A 221 -11.20 -3.81 9.34
C TYR A 221 -11.01 -4.94 8.31
N ARG A 222 -10.15 -5.90 8.64
CA ARG A 222 -9.90 -7.07 7.82
C ARG A 222 -10.90 -8.17 8.16
N PHE A 223 -11.76 -8.56 7.22
CA PHE A 223 -12.78 -9.58 7.45
C PHE A 223 -12.24 -11.01 7.34
N MET A 224 -11.17 -11.21 6.59
CA MET A 224 -10.52 -12.51 6.42
C MET A 224 -9.01 -12.37 6.52
N GLY A 225 -8.38 -13.34 7.22
CA GLY A 225 -6.94 -13.40 7.44
C GLY A 225 -6.21 -14.26 6.42
#